data_cc1e2ba5ddb770f96dbb2c56e9230c01
#
_entry.id   cc1e2ba5ddb770f96dbb2c56e9230c01
#
_cell.length_a   1.000
_cell.length_b   1.000
_cell.length_c   1.000
_cell.angle_alpha   90.00
_cell.angle_beta   90.00
_cell.angle_gamma   90.00
#
_symmetry.space_group_name_H-M   'P 1'
#
loop_
_entity.id
_entity.type
_entity.pdbx_description
1 polymer ?
#
loop_
_entity_poly.entity_id
_entity_poly.type
_entity_poly.pdbx_seq_one_letter_code
_entity_poly.pdbx_strand_id
1 'polypeptide(L)'
;YHDVVPKGYGRVFSALLDLMDAGVEVCFFQGNHDIWCFHYFEELGIRVLQQPYVTEIGGKTFCLGHGDGLGPGHKWYKLMRWGFRNRFFQSLFSLLHPYLAFRFGKGWSKKSRVAKSREYVFKGAGEPLYKFAVDFSKERHVDYFIFGHFHVSEDLTLPTGARLLVLKDWMR
;
A
#
# COMPACT_ATOMS: atom_id res chain seq x y z
N TYR A 1 7.41 -6.28 -14.78
CA TYR A 1 7.25 -6.74 -16.16
C TYR A 1 5.85 -6.43 -16.62
N HIS A 2 5.71 -5.75 -17.75
CA HIS A 2 4.42 -5.36 -18.30
C HIS A 2 3.55 -6.55 -18.66
N ASP A 3 4.15 -7.59 -19.25
CA ASP A 3 3.43 -8.66 -19.93
C ASP A 3 3.45 -10.01 -19.18
N VAL A 4 3.89 -10.02 -17.94
CA VAL A 4 4.03 -11.28 -17.17
C VAL A 4 3.36 -11.18 -15.82
N VAL A 5 2.23 -11.88 -15.67
CA VAL A 5 1.51 -12.01 -14.40
C VAL A 5 1.89 -13.34 -13.73
N PRO A 6 2.24 -13.36 -12.44
CA PRO A 6 2.49 -14.58 -11.73
C PRO A 6 1.27 -15.50 -11.73
N LYS A 7 1.50 -16.81 -11.81
CA LYS A 7 0.41 -17.80 -11.74
C LYS A 7 -0.36 -17.69 -10.43
N GLY A 8 -1.68 -17.90 -10.49
CA GLY A 8 -2.56 -17.94 -9.32
C GLY A 8 -3.43 -16.69 -9.12
N TYR A 9 -3.15 -15.58 -9.80
CA TYR A 9 -3.92 -14.34 -9.65
C TYR A 9 -5.09 -14.20 -10.63
N GLY A 10 -5.23 -15.09 -11.62
CA GLY A 10 -6.25 -14.98 -12.66
C GLY A 10 -7.68 -14.86 -12.13
N ARG A 11 -8.05 -15.64 -11.11
CA ARG A 11 -9.38 -15.57 -10.48
C ARG A 11 -9.64 -14.21 -9.79
N VAL A 12 -8.62 -13.63 -9.16
CA VAL A 12 -8.74 -12.31 -8.52
C VAL A 12 -8.99 -11.24 -9.57
N PHE A 13 -8.20 -11.26 -10.66
CA PHE A 13 -8.39 -10.31 -11.77
C PHE A 13 -9.75 -10.49 -12.45
N SER A 14 -10.20 -11.72 -12.70
CA SER A 14 -11.54 -11.98 -13.24
C SER A 14 -12.61 -11.35 -12.35
N ALA A 15 -12.57 -11.59 -11.04
CA ALA A 15 -13.55 -11.03 -10.12
C ALA A 15 -13.53 -9.49 -10.07
N LEU A 16 -12.34 -8.86 -10.20
CA LEU A 16 -12.23 -7.41 -10.27
C LEU A 16 -12.83 -6.86 -11.57
N LEU A 17 -12.60 -7.52 -12.71
CA LEU A 17 -13.19 -7.15 -13.99
C LEU A 17 -14.72 -7.32 -13.96
N ASP A 18 -15.23 -8.43 -13.40
CA ASP A 18 -16.68 -8.65 -13.23
C ASP A 18 -17.33 -7.53 -12.41
N LEU A 19 -16.66 -7.04 -11.35
CA LEU A 19 -17.14 -5.89 -10.58
C LEU A 19 -17.16 -4.61 -11.42
N MET A 20 -16.15 -4.37 -12.23
CA MET A 20 -16.05 -3.19 -13.10
C MET A 20 -17.13 -3.24 -14.19
N ASP A 21 -17.40 -4.40 -14.78
CA ASP A 21 -18.46 -4.62 -15.76
C ASP A 21 -19.86 -4.39 -15.13
N ALA A 22 -19.99 -4.64 -13.83
CA ALA A 22 -21.19 -4.31 -13.05
C ALA A 22 -21.28 -2.82 -12.66
N GLY A 23 -20.35 -1.96 -13.12
CA GLY A 23 -20.33 -0.52 -12.84
C GLY A 23 -19.68 -0.12 -11.52
N VAL A 24 -18.96 -1.02 -10.84
CA VAL A 24 -18.23 -0.70 -9.60
C VAL A 24 -16.88 -0.10 -9.94
N GLU A 25 -16.57 1.09 -9.40
CA GLU A 25 -15.23 1.68 -9.51
C GLU A 25 -14.25 0.90 -8.62
N VAL A 26 -13.24 0.28 -9.25
CA VAL A 26 -12.17 -0.41 -8.53
C VAL A 26 -10.96 0.49 -8.41
N CYS A 27 -10.50 0.72 -7.17
CA CYS A 27 -9.34 1.55 -6.86
C CYS A 27 -8.22 0.71 -6.23
N PHE A 28 -6.98 1.02 -6.58
CA PHE A 28 -5.79 0.33 -6.09
C PHE A 28 -4.77 1.30 -5.51
N PHE A 29 -4.29 1.02 -4.29
CA PHE A 29 -3.15 1.69 -3.69
C PHE A 29 -1.90 0.84 -3.84
N GLN A 30 -0.89 1.36 -4.53
CA GLN A 30 0.41 0.69 -4.63
C GLN A 30 1.05 0.54 -3.26
N GLY A 31 1.27 -0.69 -2.83
CA GLY A 31 2.06 -1.02 -1.66
C GLY A 31 3.57 -1.02 -1.95
N ASN A 32 4.34 -1.20 -0.89
CA ASN A 32 5.80 -1.31 -0.99
C ASN A 32 6.29 -2.56 -1.74
N HIS A 33 5.43 -3.53 -1.99
CA HIS A 33 5.70 -4.72 -2.80
C HIS A 33 5.25 -4.58 -4.26
N ASP A 34 4.44 -3.57 -4.57
CA ASP A 34 3.81 -3.37 -5.88
C ASP A 34 4.38 -2.17 -6.63
N ILE A 35 5.52 -1.63 -6.20
CA ILE A 35 6.14 -0.42 -6.77
C ILE A 35 6.42 -0.58 -8.27
N TRP A 36 6.59 -1.82 -8.74
CA TRP A 36 6.94 -2.14 -10.12
C TRP A 36 5.79 -2.77 -10.91
N CYS A 37 4.54 -2.48 -10.54
CA CYS A 37 3.37 -2.87 -11.34
C CYS A 37 3.22 -2.02 -12.62
N PHE A 38 4.01 -0.94 -12.77
CA PHE A 38 3.98 0.00 -13.90
C PHE A 38 2.55 0.49 -14.16
N HIS A 39 2.05 0.38 -15.40
CA HIS A 39 0.69 0.76 -15.80
C HIS A 39 -0.27 -0.44 -15.88
N TYR A 40 0.14 -1.60 -15.35
CA TYR A 40 -0.63 -2.84 -15.48
C TYR A 40 -2.07 -2.72 -14.97
N PHE A 41 -2.27 -2.05 -13.84
CA PHE A 41 -3.60 -1.88 -13.27
C PHE A 41 -4.43 -0.84 -14.02
N GLU A 42 -3.80 0.24 -14.46
CA GLU A 42 -4.46 1.26 -15.28
C GLU A 42 -4.89 0.70 -16.65
N GLU A 43 -4.10 -0.16 -17.26
CA GLU A 43 -4.43 -0.84 -18.52
C GLU A 43 -5.62 -1.79 -18.36
N LEU A 44 -5.87 -2.32 -17.16
CA LEU A 44 -7.07 -3.07 -16.83
C LEU A 44 -8.29 -2.18 -16.52
N GLY A 45 -8.15 -0.86 -16.52
CA GLY A 45 -9.20 0.09 -16.15
C GLY A 45 -9.30 0.35 -14.64
N ILE A 46 -8.40 -0.20 -13.83
CA ILE A 46 -8.35 0.00 -12.38
C ILE A 46 -7.71 1.36 -12.08
N ARG A 47 -8.36 2.16 -11.26
CA ARG A 47 -7.85 3.48 -10.88
C ARG A 47 -6.75 3.35 -9.83
N VAL A 48 -5.52 3.73 -10.18
CA VAL A 48 -4.39 3.72 -9.25
C VAL A 48 -4.33 5.03 -8.48
N LEU A 49 -4.45 4.94 -7.15
CA LEU A 49 -4.48 6.10 -6.26
C LEU A 49 -3.13 6.31 -5.57
N GLN A 50 -2.77 7.59 -5.40
CA GLN A 50 -1.59 7.99 -4.64
C GLN A 50 -1.98 8.28 -3.19
N GLN A 51 -1.16 7.80 -2.24
CA GLN A 51 -1.35 8.11 -0.82
C GLN A 51 -0.62 9.40 -0.40
N PRO A 52 -1.16 10.17 0.55
CA PRO A 52 -2.48 10.01 1.16
C PRO A 52 -3.58 10.47 0.21
N TYR A 53 -4.64 9.69 0.08
CA TYR A 53 -5.79 10.02 -0.75
C TYR A 53 -6.97 10.41 0.15
N VAL A 54 -7.49 11.61 -0.05
CA VAL A 54 -8.61 12.11 0.74
C VAL A 54 -9.86 12.14 -0.13
N THR A 55 -10.93 11.55 0.39
CA THR A 55 -12.24 11.48 -0.28
C THR A 55 -13.36 11.59 0.73
N GLU A 56 -14.56 11.94 0.25
CA GLU A 56 -15.78 11.97 1.04
C GLU A 56 -16.67 10.79 0.65
N ILE A 57 -17.16 10.05 1.64
CA ILE A 57 -18.09 8.93 1.45
C ILE A 57 -19.18 9.04 2.51
N GLY A 58 -20.43 9.15 2.09
CA GLY A 58 -21.58 9.22 3.02
C GLY A 58 -21.52 10.40 3.99
N GLY A 59 -21.00 11.56 3.56
CA GLY A 59 -20.85 12.76 4.40
C GLY A 59 -19.73 12.67 5.45
N LYS A 60 -18.83 11.70 5.32
CA LYS A 60 -17.63 11.55 6.16
C LYS A 60 -16.36 11.66 5.31
N THR A 61 -15.35 12.31 5.87
CA THR A 61 -14.05 12.50 5.19
C THR A 61 -13.09 11.38 5.58
N PHE A 62 -12.59 10.70 4.56
CA PHE A 62 -11.63 9.59 4.69
C PHE A 62 -10.27 9.99 4.14
N CYS A 63 -9.21 9.58 4.84
CA CYS A 63 -7.83 9.62 4.36
C CYS A 63 -7.33 8.19 4.21
N LEU A 64 -7.10 7.77 2.98
CA LEU A 64 -6.85 6.39 2.60
C LEU A 64 -5.43 6.22 2.04
N GLY A 65 -4.87 5.03 2.21
CA GLY A 65 -3.59 4.68 1.59
C GLY A 65 -3.05 3.34 2.03
N HIS A 66 -1.90 2.96 1.46
CA HIS A 66 -1.20 1.75 1.92
C HIS A 66 -0.57 1.94 3.31
N GLY A 67 -0.04 3.12 3.62
CA GLY A 67 0.53 3.45 4.94
C GLY A 67 2.06 3.42 5.01
N ASP A 68 2.74 2.91 3.98
CA ASP A 68 4.20 2.86 3.95
C ASP A 68 4.83 4.25 3.75
N GLY A 69 5.85 4.54 4.55
CA GLY A 69 6.63 5.78 4.44
C GLY A 69 5.91 7.07 4.81
N LEU A 70 4.71 6.99 5.39
CA LEU A 70 4.01 8.12 5.99
C LEU A 70 4.59 8.45 7.38
N GLY A 71 4.58 9.72 7.72
CA GLY A 71 5.06 10.23 9.00
C GLY A 71 6.57 10.47 9.09
N PRO A 72 7.04 10.90 10.27
CA PRO A 72 8.44 11.22 10.51
C PRO A 72 9.32 9.97 10.66
N GLY A 73 10.61 10.11 10.37
CA GLY A 73 11.60 9.05 10.53
C GLY A 73 11.84 8.23 9.27
N HIS A 74 12.45 7.05 9.45
CA HIS A 74 12.73 6.07 8.39
C HIS A 74 13.47 6.62 7.16
N LYS A 75 14.46 7.51 7.35
CA LYS A 75 15.24 8.12 6.24
C LYS A 75 15.81 7.08 5.27
N TRP A 76 16.33 5.97 5.80
CA TRP A 76 16.85 4.86 5.00
C TRP A 76 15.77 4.19 4.16
N TYR A 77 14.59 3.96 4.74
CA TYR A 77 13.46 3.40 4.01
C TYR A 77 12.99 4.34 2.90
N LYS A 78 12.93 5.65 3.17
CA LYS A 78 12.56 6.67 2.16
C LYS A 78 13.57 6.71 1.02
N LEU A 79 14.86 6.61 1.32
CA LEU A 79 15.93 6.54 0.31
C LEU A 79 15.81 5.26 -0.54
N MET A 80 15.62 4.11 0.10
CA MET A 80 15.40 2.83 -0.60
C MET A 80 14.15 2.89 -1.50
N ARG A 81 13.05 3.45 -1.00
CA ARG A 81 11.82 3.64 -1.76
C ARG A 81 12.03 4.56 -2.97
N TRP A 82 12.80 5.64 -2.80
CA TRP A 82 13.18 6.51 -3.90
C TRP A 82 13.97 5.74 -4.97
N GLY A 83 14.96 4.94 -4.58
CA GLY A 83 15.72 4.08 -5.50
C GLY A 83 14.81 3.11 -6.28
N PHE A 84 13.87 2.44 -5.61
CA PHE A 84 12.92 1.53 -6.26
C PHE A 84 11.93 2.24 -7.20
N ARG A 85 11.63 3.52 -6.98
CA ARG A 85 10.78 4.33 -7.86
C ARG A 85 11.55 4.98 -9.00
N ASN A 86 12.87 4.94 -8.98
CA ASN A 86 13.70 5.49 -10.03
C ASN A 86 13.58 4.67 -11.31
N ARG A 87 13.15 5.30 -12.41
CA ARG A 87 12.90 4.64 -13.71
C ARG A 87 14.16 4.00 -14.31
N PHE A 88 15.33 4.58 -14.05
CA PHE A 88 16.60 4.02 -14.51
C PHE A 88 16.85 2.64 -13.86
N PHE A 89 16.72 2.53 -12.53
CA PHE A 89 16.88 1.26 -11.83
C PHE A 89 15.79 0.26 -12.20
N GLN A 90 14.56 0.72 -12.46
CA GLN A 90 13.48 -0.12 -12.95
C GLN A 90 13.80 -0.68 -14.34
N SER A 91 14.28 0.15 -15.27
CA SER A 91 14.70 -0.29 -16.60
C SER A 91 15.85 -1.29 -16.54
N LEU A 92 16.86 -1.02 -15.70
CA LEU A 92 17.98 -1.95 -15.51
C LEU A 92 17.50 -3.31 -14.97
N PHE A 93 16.56 -3.31 -14.01
CA PHE A 93 15.98 -4.55 -13.48
C PHE A 93 15.12 -5.27 -14.52
N SER A 94 14.44 -4.55 -15.42
CA SER A 94 13.61 -5.14 -16.47
C SER A 94 14.42 -5.90 -17.53
N LEU A 95 15.74 -5.68 -17.62
CA LEU A 95 16.65 -6.46 -18.46
C LEU A 95 16.90 -7.88 -17.92
N LEU A 96 16.60 -8.13 -16.65
CA LEU A 96 16.71 -9.48 -16.10
C LEU A 96 15.62 -10.39 -16.66
N HIS A 97 15.99 -11.65 -16.93
CA HIS A 97 15.00 -12.64 -17.35
C HIS A 97 13.88 -12.75 -16.29
N PRO A 98 12.58 -12.78 -16.67
CA PRO A 98 11.45 -12.80 -15.73
C PRO A 98 11.57 -13.84 -14.62
N TYR A 99 12.04 -15.04 -14.95
CA TYR A 99 12.26 -16.11 -13.96
C TYR A 99 13.22 -15.70 -12.84
N LEU A 100 14.34 -15.06 -13.17
CA LEU A 100 15.33 -14.60 -12.19
C LEU A 100 14.77 -13.46 -11.34
N ALA A 101 14.08 -12.51 -11.97
CA ALA A 101 13.46 -11.39 -11.29
C ALA A 101 12.36 -11.83 -10.32
N PHE A 102 11.48 -12.75 -10.72
CA PHE A 102 10.48 -13.32 -9.81
C PHE A 102 11.10 -14.13 -8.68
N ARG A 103 12.15 -14.91 -8.96
CA ARG A 103 12.88 -15.65 -7.91
C ARG A 103 13.51 -14.70 -6.90
N PHE A 104 14.14 -13.64 -7.37
CA PHE A 104 14.72 -12.58 -6.52
C PHE A 104 13.62 -11.88 -5.70
N GLY A 105 12.55 -11.43 -6.33
CA GLY A 105 11.43 -10.76 -5.65
C GLY A 105 10.75 -11.63 -4.61
N LYS A 106 10.50 -12.91 -4.93
CA LYS A 106 9.94 -13.89 -3.96
C LYS A 106 10.90 -14.12 -2.78
N GLY A 107 12.20 -14.26 -3.04
CA GLY A 107 13.22 -14.42 -2.01
C GLY A 107 13.29 -13.21 -1.08
N TRP A 108 13.30 -12.02 -1.64
CA TRP A 108 13.28 -10.76 -0.90
C TRP A 108 12.02 -10.61 -0.05
N SER A 109 10.84 -10.83 -0.65
CA SER A 109 9.55 -10.77 0.04
C SER A 109 9.48 -11.78 1.19
N LYS A 110 9.91 -13.04 0.95
CA LYS A 110 9.97 -14.09 1.98
C LYS A 110 10.89 -13.69 3.13
N LYS A 111 12.10 -13.19 2.85
CA LYS A 111 13.06 -12.73 3.86
C LYS A 111 12.50 -11.57 4.67
N SER A 112 11.85 -10.62 4.03
CA SER A 112 11.19 -9.49 4.69
C SER A 112 10.04 -9.95 5.61
N ARG A 113 9.21 -10.91 5.16
CA ARG A 113 8.13 -11.49 5.97
C ARG A 113 8.67 -12.26 7.18
N VAL A 114 9.69 -13.10 6.99
CA VAL A 114 10.32 -13.85 8.08
C VAL A 114 10.97 -12.91 9.10
N ALA A 115 11.61 -11.85 8.65
CA ALA A 115 12.16 -10.84 9.56
C ALA A 115 11.08 -10.06 10.33
N LYS A 116 9.89 -9.92 9.76
CA LYS A 116 8.71 -9.28 10.39
C LYS A 116 7.76 -10.28 11.08
N SER A 117 7.97 -11.60 10.94
CA SER A 117 7.11 -12.65 11.53
C SER A 117 7.22 -12.80 13.06
N ARG A 118 8.14 -12.10 13.71
CA ARG A 118 7.96 -11.71 15.11
C ARG A 118 6.80 -10.72 15.11
N GLU A 119 5.72 -11.06 15.81
CA GLU A 119 4.51 -10.26 15.92
C GLU A 119 4.87 -8.78 16.03
N TYR A 120 4.56 -8.03 14.95
CA TYR A 120 4.75 -6.60 14.99
C TYR A 120 3.76 -6.03 15.99
N VAL A 121 4.27 -5.41 17.04
CA VAL A 121 3.45 -4.72 18.03
C VAL A 121 3.36 -3.25 17.60
N PHE A 122 2.17 -2.81 17.31
CA PHE A 122 1.90 -1.41 16.98
C PHE A 122 2.16 -0.53 18.21
N LYS A 123 2.98 0.51 18.06
CA LYS A 123 3.46 1.34 19.18
C LYS A 123 2.51 2.49 19.56
N GLY A 124 1.25 2.44 19.09
CA GLY A 124 0.27 3.50 19.38
C GLY A 124 0.77 4.88 18.97
N ALA A 125 0.74 5.84 19.88
CA ALA A 125 1.20 7.22 19.63
C ALA A 125 2.70 7.35 19.25
N GLY A 126 3.50 6.32 19.48
CA GLY A 126 4.90 6.26 19.05
C GLY A 126 5.08 5.99 17.55
N GLU A 127 4.04 5.44 16.88
CA GLU A 127 4.13 5.09 15.47
C GLU A 127 4.22 6.32 14.55
N PRO A 128 5.09 6.27 13.53
CA PRO A 128 5.15 7.31 12.50
C PRO A 128 3.80 7.56 11.82
N LEU A 129 3.03 6.49 11.57
CA LEU A 129 1.70 6.57 10.95
C LEU A 129 0.69 7.31 11.86
N TYR A 130 0.73 7.05 13.17
CA TYR A 130 -0.10 7.78 14.13
C TYR A 130 0.25 9.27 14.13
N LYS A 131 1.55 9.59 14.19
CA LYS A 131 2.04 10.98 14.15
C LYS A 131 1.62 11.68 12.86
N PHE A 132 1.74 11.00 11.72
CA PHE A 132 1.23 11.49 10.44
C PHE A 132 -0.25 11.85 10.53
N ALA A 133 -1.09 10.94 11.03
CA ALA A 133 -2.53 11.16 11.11
C ALA A 133 -2.89 12.33 12.05
N VAL A 134 -2.20 12.46 13.18
CA VAL A 134 -2.37 13.61 14.11
C VAL A 134 -1.97 14.92 13.42
N ASP A 135 -0.81 14.96 12.77
CA ASP A 135 -0.33 16.19 12.13
C ASP A 135 -1.20 16.58 10.94
N PHE A 136 -1.61 15.61 10.13
CA PHE A 136 -2.51 15.83 9.00
C PHE A 136 -3.88 16.36 9.44
N SER A 137 -4.41 15.85 10.58
CA SER A 137 -5.69 16.30 11.14
C SER A 137 -5.66 17.76 11.66
N LYS A 138 -4.48 18.34 11.92
CA LYS A 138 -4.36 19.75 12.29
C LYS A 138 -4.56 20.69 11.10
N GLU A 139 -4.20 20.21 9.90
CA GLU A 139 -4.24 21.00 8.66
C GLU A 139 -5.55 20.81 7.90
N ARG A 140 -6.17 19.64 8.06
CA ARG A 140 -7.35 19.24 7.30
C ARG A 140 -8.27 18.35 8.15
N HIS A 141 -9.57 18.65 8.12
CA HIS A 141 -10.57 17.79 8.76
C HIS A 141 -10.61 16.41 8.10
N VAL A 142 -10.51 15.35 8.91
CA VAL A 142 -10.65 13.95 8.51
C VAL A 142 -11.39 13.22 9.61
N ASP A 143 -12.42 12.45 9.27
CA ASP A 143 -13.13 11.59 10.22
C ASP A 143 -12.41 10.26 10.42
N TYR A 144 -11.90 9.66 9.32
CA TYR A 144 -11.28 8.33 9.33
C TYR A 144 -9.98 8.30 8.52
N PHE A 145 -8.94 7.79 9.15
CA PHE A 145 -7.69 7.37 8.49
C PHE A 145 -7.69 5.86 8.37
N ILE A 146 -7.52 5.31 7.15
CA ILE A 146 -7.51 3.86 6.91
C ILE A 146 -6.25 3.49 6.15
N PHE A 147 -5.40 2.68 6.78
CA PHE A 147 -4.12 2.26 6.24
C PHE A 147 -3.86 0.77 6.49
N GLY A 148 -3.05 0.14 5.64
CA GLY A 148 -2.54 -1.21 5.79
C GLY A 148 -1.09 -1.26 6.26
N HIS A 149 -0.24 -2.00 5.55
CA HIS A 149 1.22 -2.11 5.67
C HIS A 149 1.74 -2.87 6.90
N PHE A 150 1.18 -2.66 8.07
CA PHE A 150 1.71 -3.20 9.32
C PHE A 150 1.23 -4.63 9.62
N HIS A 151 0.23 -5.13 8.90
CA HIS A 151 -0.38 -6.46 9.09
C HIS A 151 -0.94 -6.70 10.51
N VAL A 152 -1.34 -5.62 11.19
CA VAL A 152 -2.01 -5.64 12.48
C VAL A 152 -3.39 -5.00 12.37
N SER A 153 -4.30 -5.34 13.24
CA SER A 153 -5.62 -4.71 13.34
C SER A 153 -5.62 -3.75 14.50
N GLU A 154 -5.68 -2.45 14.20
CA GLU A 154 -5.73 -1.40 15.21
C GLU A 154 -6.87 -0.43 14.90
N ASP A 155 -7.47 0.09 15.96
CA ASP A 155 -8.55 1.07 15.92
C ASP A 155 -8.33 2.08 17.03
N LEU A 156 -7.78 3.24 16.67
CA LEU A 156 -7.32 4.26 17.60
C LEU A 156 -8.08 5.56 17.39
N THR A 157 -8.52 6.19 18.49
CA THR A 157 -9.05 7.55 18.46
C THR A 157 -7.90 8.55 18.62
N LEU A 158 -7.79 9.48 17.67
CA LEU A 158 -6.80 10.54 17.70
C LEU A 158 -7.24 11.68 18.64
N PRO A 159 -6.31 12.54 19.12
CA PRO A 159 -6.66 13.70 19.94
C PRO A 159 -7.65 14.67 19.29
N THR A 160 -7.74 14.65 17.95
CA THR A 160 -8.67 15.48 17.16
C THR A 160 -10.08 14.88 17.07
N GLY A 161 -10.31 13.69 17.63
CA GLY A 161 -11.56 12.94 17.51
C GLY A 161 -11.65 12.06 16.29
N ALA A 162 -10.75 12.18 15.31
CA ALA A 162 -10.66 11.29 14.15
C ALA A 162 -10.27 9.86 14.56
N ARG A 163 -10.65 8.86 13.74
CA ARG A 163 -10.27 7.47 13.98
C ARG A 163 -9.17 7.04 13.01
N LEU A 164 -8.16 6.36 13.55
CA LEU A 164 -7.11 5.71 12.77
C LEU A 164 -7.32 4.20 12.80
N LEU A 165 -7.66 3.65 11.64
CA LEU A 165 -7.84 2.22 11.41
C LEU A 165 -6.63 1.67 10.67
N VAL A 166 -5.96 0.68 11.26
CA VAL A 166 -4.88 -0.06 10.60
C VAL A 166 -5.40 -1.46 10.28
N LEU A 167 -5.37 -1.81 8.99
CA LEU A 167 -5.95 -3.04 8.49
C LEU A 167 -4.94 -4.18 8.52
N LYS A 168 -5.38 -5.32 9.04
CA LYS A 168 -4.68 -6.59 8.94
C LYS A 168 -4.83 -7.19 7.55
N ASP A 169 -3.96 -8.15 7.20
CA ASP A 169 -4.10 -8.95 6.00
C ASP A 169 -5.31 -9.89 6.08
N TRP A 170 -5.95 -10.13 4.92
CA TRP A 170 -7.18 -10.93 4.81
C TRP A 170 -6.96 -12.45 4.89
N MET A 171 -5.71 -12.89 4.96
CA MET A 171 -5.35 -14.30 4.80
C MET A 171 -5.15 -15.04 6.11
N ARG A 172 -5.58 -14.48 7.26
CA ARG A 172 -5.47 -15.13 8.58
C ARG A 172 -6.60 -14.73 9.50
#